data_85f1929dfd3e72979be5dd98a8dfbe1c
#
_entry.id   85f1929dfd3e72979be5dd98a8dfbe1c
#
_cell.length_a   1.000
_cell.length_b   1.000
_cell.length_c   1.000
_cell.angle_alpha   90.00
_cell.angle_beta   90.00
_cell.angle_gamma   90.00
#
_symmetry.space_group_name_H-M   'P 1'
#
loop_
_entity.id
_entity.type
_entity.pdbx_description
1 polymer ?
#
loop_
_entity_poly.entity_id
_entity_poly.type
_entity_poly.pdbx_seq_one_letter_code
_entity_poly.pdbx_strand_id
1 'polypeptide(L)'
;ASDVYKRQQNPKPKLIINCKPEDMDKIIERSKTFHSDEFKSSSHKTASVLYEYMDPRVSKTAGLIEILKLHHIDLKEIVTFGDADNVYDMTLHAGVGVVMANGSDKTKSVADYITDDNDHDGIEKFILGEQKWIKLFLLILMEHY
;
A
#
# COMPACT_ATOMS: atom_id res chain seq x y z
N ALA A 1 7.31 30.60 -18.53
CA ALA A 1 6.49 29.75 -19.43
C ALA A 1 7.24 28.53 -19.93
N SER A 2 8.54 28.63 -20.26
CA SER A 2 9.33 27.49 -20.78
C SER A 2 9.54 26.35 -19.77
N ASP A 3 9.63 26.63 -18.47
CA ASP A 3 9.87 25.64 -17.43
C ASP A 3 8.62 24.79 -17.11
N VAL A 4 7.45 25.36 -17.22
CA VAL A 4 6.17 24.65 -17.05
C VAL A 4 5.97 23.65 -18.20
N TYR A 5 6.27 24.06 -19.43
CA TYR A 5 6.19 23.19 -20.61
C TYR A 5 7.17 22.02 -20.56
N LYS A 6 8.41 22.26 -20.14
CA LYS A 6 9.42 21.19 -19.98
C LYS A 6 9.02 20.17 -18.92
N ARG A 7 8.38 20.62 -17.83
CA ARG A 7 7.85 19.74 -16.78
C ARG A 7 6.66 18.89 -17.26
N GLN A 8 5.88 19.36 -18.22
CA GLN A 8 4.75 18.61 -18.78
C GLN A 8 5.18 17.48 -19.73
N GLN A 9 6.34 17.59 -20.37
CA GLN A 9 6.86 16.58 -21.29
C GLN A 9 7.44 15.34 -20.59
N ASN A 10 7.77 15.43 -19.30
CA ASN A 10 8.28 14.29 -18.55
C ASN A 10 7.12 13.47 -17.97
N PRO A 11 7.14 12.14 -18.11
CA PRO A 11 6.15 11.26 -17.45
C PRO A 11 6.06 11.59 -15.97
N LYS A 12 4.83 11.73 -15.48
CA LYS A 12 4.57 11.96 -14.05
C LYS A 12 4.09 10.65 -13.44
N PRO A 13 4.82 10.10 -12.47
CA PRO A 13 4.43 8.83 -11.85
C PRO A 13 3.16 8.97 -11.01
N LYS A 14 2.86 10.20 -10.55
CA LYS A 14 1.76 10.47 -9.63
C LYS A 14 1.33 11.92 -9.70
N LEU A 15 0.02 12.16 -9.61
CA LEU A 15 -0.58 13.47 -9.37
C LEU A 15 -1.23 13.45 -7.99
N ILE A 16 -0.90 14.42 -7.16
CA ILE A 16 -1.50 14.59 -5.83
C ILE A 16 -2.29 15.88 -5.82
N ILE A 17 -3.56 15.79 -5.43
CA ILE A 17 -4.43 16.93 -5.18
C ILE A 17 -4.50 17.12 -3.66
N ASN A 18 -4.08 18.28 -3.19
CA ASN A 18 -4.29 18.70 -1.81
C ASN A 18 -5.49 19.67 -1.79
N CYS A 19 -6.47 19.38 -0.96
CA CYS A 19 -7.69 20.18 -0.85
C CYS A 19 -8.14 20.29 0.61
N LYS A 20 -9.09 21.18 0.86
CA LYS A 20 -9.77 21.23 2.15
C LYS A 20 -10.66 19.98 2.31
N PRO A 21 -10.86 19.48 3.56
CA PRO A 21 -11.72 18.32 3.80
C PRO A 21 -13.13 18.47 3.22
N GLU A 22 -13.70 19.68 3.27
CA GLU A 22 -15.04 20.01 2.75
C GLU A 22 -15.16 19.93 1.21
N ASP A 23 -14.04 19.98 0.49
CA ASP A 23 -14.01 19.91 -0.97
C ASP A 23 -13.70 18.48 -1.48
N MET A 24 -13.33 17.56 -0.60
CA MET A 24 -12.91 16.20 -0.96
C MET A 24 -14.00 15.46 -1.74
N ASP A 25 -15.26 15.52 -1.31
CA ASP A 25 -16.36 14.83 -1.98
C ASP A 25 -16.58 15.34 -3.39
N LYS A 26 -16.40 16.64 -3.63
CA LYS A 26 -16.48 17.25 -4.99
C LYS A 26 -15.38 16.71 -5.89
N ILE A 27 -14.17 16.52 -5.35
CA ILE A 27 -13.03 15.95 -6.09
C ILE A 27 -13.30 14.50 -6.42
N ILE A 28 -13.79 13.71 -5.48
CA ILE A 28 -14.16 12.31 -5.68
C ILE A 28 -15.22 12.19 -6.78
N GLU A 29 -16.29 12.98 -6.73
CA GLU A 29 -17.34 12.96 -7.75
C GLU A 29 -16.81 13.39 -9.12
N ARG A 30 -15.98 14.43 -9.17
CA ARG A 30 -15.36 14.87 -10.42
C ARG A 30 -14.42 13.80 -10.99
N SER A 31 -13.70 13.07 -10.15
CA SER A 31 -12.80 12.01 -10.60
C SER A 31 -13.53 10.88 -11.32
N LYS A 32 -14.75 10.54 -10.90
CA LYS A 32 -15.58 9.51 -11.53
C LYS A 32 -15.99 9.86 -12.98
N THR A 33 -16.03 11.15 -13.30
CA THR A 33 -16.40 11.64 -14.65
C THR A 33 -15.19 11.91 -15.53
N PHE A 34 -13.98 11.78 -15.00
CA PHE A 34 -12.76 12.01 -15.75
C PHE A 34 -12.33 10.70 -16.42
N HIS A 35 -12.69 10.56 -17.69
CA HIS A 35 -12.31 9.44 -18.53
C HIS A 35 -11.52 9.94 -19.74
N SER A 36 -10.42 9.26 -20.03
CA SER A 36 -9.67 9.41 -21.27
C SER A 36 -9.27 8.05 -21.78
N ASP A 37 -9.51 7.77 -23.03
CA ASP A 37 -9.07 6.52 -23.68
C ASP A 37 -7.55 6.42 -23.76
N GLU A 38 -6.88 7.57 -23.75
CA GLU A 38 -5.41 7.69 -23.80
C GLU A 38 -4.77 7.63 -22.42
N PHE A 39 -5.52 7.93 -21.35
CA PHE A 39 -4.99 8.02 -20.00
C PHE A 39 -5.80 7.16 -19.02
N LYS A 40 -5.32 5.96 -18.77
CA LYS A 40 -5.87 5.09 -17.72
C LYS A 40 -5.22 5.47 -16.40
N SER A 41 -6.00 5.92 -15.44
CA SER A 41 -5.53 6.20 -14.09
C SER A 41 -6.40 5.51 -13.06
N SER A 42 -5.79 5.09 -11.96
CA SER A 42 -6.48 4.81 -10.72
C SER A 42 -6.44 6.05 -9.83
N SER A 43 -7.48 6.28 -9.08
CA SER A 43 -7.53 7.40 -8.15
C SER A 43 -8.14 6.97 -6.82
N HIS A 44 -7.62 7.49 -5.73
CA HIS A 44 -8.11 7.18 -4.40
C HIS A 44 -7.82 8.30 -3.39
N LYS A 45 -8.65 8.35 -2.37
CA LYS A 45 -8.44 9.20 -1.21
C LYS A 45 -7.37 8.56 -0.31
N THR A 46 -6.28 9.28 -0.09
CA THR A 46 -5.19 8.81 0.79
C THR A 46 -5.33 9.36 2.21
N ALA A 47 -5.86 10.58 2.33
CA ALA A 47 -6.12 11.23 3.62
C ALA A 47 -7.32 12.20 3.48
N SER A 48 -7.74 12.80 4.58
CA SER A 48 -8.86 13.76 4.59
C SER A 48 -8.66 14.95 3.64
N VAL A 49 -7.41 15.25 3.31
CA VAL A 49 -7.00 16.40 2.47
C VAL A 49 -6.26 16.00 1.19
N LEU A 50 -6.00 14.70 0.98
CA LEU A 50 -5.20 14.22 -0.13
C LEU A 50 -5.97 13.24 -1.01
N TYR A 51 -5.98 13.53 -2.32
CA TYR A 51 -6.52 12.67 -3.36
C TYR A 51 -5.45 12.43 -4.42
N GLU A 52 -5.25 11.17 -4.81
CA GLU A 52 -4.14 10.76 -5.65
C GLU A 52 -4.62 10.13 -6.95
N TYR A 53 -3.92 10.44 -8.04
CA TYR A 53 -4.01 9.77 -9.33
C TYR A 53 -2.67 9.13 -9.67
N MET A 54 -2.69 7.89 -10.10
CA MET A 54 -1.51 7.16 -10.51
C MET A 54 -1.83 6.16 -11.62
N ASP A 55 -0.81 5.60 -12.23
CA ASP A 55 -0.96 4.48 -13.15
C ASP A 55 -1.66 3.31 -12.43
N PRO A 56 -2.72 2.71 -12.99
CA PRO A 56 -3.45 1.62 -12.35
C PRO A 56 -2.61 0.37 -12.10
N ARG A 57 -1.46 0.25 -12.75
CA ARG A 57 -0.50 -0.84 -12.52
C ARG A 57 0.38 -0.61 -11.29
N VAL A 58 0.40 0.62 -10.77
CA VAL A 58 1.21 0.98 -9.59
C VAL A 58 0.41 0.75 -8.32
N SER A 59 0.85 -0.19 -7.51
CA SER A 59 0.35 -0.44 -6.16
C SER A 59 1.47 -0.95 -5.27
N LYS A 60 1.27 -0.94 -3.96
CA LYS A 60 2.22 -1.56 -3.01
C LYS A 60 2.40 -3.05 -3.32
N THR A 61 1.31 -3.74 -3.62
CA THR A 61 1.31 -5.17 -3.98
C THR A 61 2.09 -5.42 -5.27
N ALA A 62 1.89 -4.60 -6.31
CA ALA A 62 2.62 -4.75 -7.57
C ALA A 62 4.14 -4.56 -7.37
N GLY A 63 4.54 -3.53 -6.62
CA GLY A 63 5.95 -3.31 -6.28
C GLY A 63 6.56 -4.46 -5.47
N LEU A 64 5.81 -4.97 -4.50
CA LEU A 64 6.21 -6.12 -3.69
C LEU A 64 6.41 -7.37 -4.56
N ILE A 65 5.47 -7.68 -5.44
CA ILE A 65 5.58 -8.83 -6.37
C ILE A 65 6.84 -8.75 -7.23
N GLU A 66 7.20 -7.57 -7.74
CA GLU A 66 8.43 -7.42 -8.54
C GLU A 66 9.70 -7.68 -7.69
N ILE A 67 9.73 -7.21 -6.44
CA ILE A 67 10.84 -7.50 -5.51
C ILE A 67 10.92 -9.00 -5.21
N LEU A 68 9.80 -9.63 -4.90
CA LEU A 68 9.74 -11.06 -4.58
C LEU A 68 10.21 -11.93 -5.76
N LYS A 69 9.83 -11.57 -6.99
CA LYS A 69 10.33 -12.24 -8.21
C LYS A 69 11.86 -12.19 -8.33
N LEU A 70 12.48 -11.04 -8.03
CA LEU A 70 13.94 -10.89 -8.07
C LEU A 70 14.64 -11.81 -7.06
N HIS A 71 14.00 -12.10 -5.94
CA HIS A 71 14.54 -12.93 -4.87
C HIS A 71 14.03 -14.38 -4.90
N HIS A 72 13.20 -14.76 -5.90
CA HIS A 72 12.59 -16.09 -6.01
C HIS A 72 11.76 -16.48 -4.78
N ILE A 73 11.10 -15.51 -4.14
CA ILE A 73 10.23 -15.69 -2.98
C ILE A 73 8.77 -15.66 -3.45
N ASP A 74 7.94 -16.58 -2.97
CA ASP A 74 6.49 -16.54 -3.23
C ASP A 74 5.79 -15.55 -2.28
N LEU A 75 4.72 -14.91 -2.74
CA LEU A 75 3.91 -14.03 -1.92
C LEU A 75 3.31 -14.75 -0.69
N LYS A 76 3.14 -16.06 -0.79
CA LYS A 76 2.69 -16.92 0.33
C LYS A 76 3.76 -17.18 1.39
N GLU A 77 5.00 -16.81 1.12
CA GLU A 77 6.13 -17.00 2.05
C GLU A 77 6.44 -15.76 2.88
N ILE A 78 5.68 -14.68 2.73
CA ILE A 78 5.95 -13.43 3.44
C ILE A 78 4.88 -13.07 4.46
N VAL A 79 5.29 -12.28 5.42
CA VAL A 79 4.41 -11.58 6.37
C VAL A 79 4.29 -10.13 5.93
N THR A 80 3.09 -9.61 5.90
CA THR A 80 2.84 -8.19 5.58
C THR A 80 2.21 -7.47 6.77
N PHE A 81 2.56 -6.20 6.92
CA PHE A 81 1.99 -5.31 7.94
C PHE A 81 1.39 -4.08 7.26
N GLY A 82 0.26 -3.61 7.79
CA GLY A 82 -0.38 -2.40 7.29
C GLY A 82 -1.52 -1.90 8.15
N ASP A 83 -1.99 -0.68 7.82
CA ASP A 83 -3.03 0.03 8.57
C ASP A 83 -4.08 0.70 7.67
N ALA A 84 -3.84 0.82 6.36
CA ALA A 84 -4.69 1.58 5.46
C ALA A 84 -5.19 0.74 4.27
N ASP A 85 -6.17 1.24 3.54
CA ASP A 85 -6.80 0.53 2.41
C ASP A 85 -5.83 0.20 1.27
N ASN A 86 -4.75 0.96 1.13
CA ASN A 86 -3.74 0.74 0.08
C ASN A 86 -2.86 -0.50 0.31
N VAL A 87 -3.00 -1.19 1.44
CA VAL A 87 -2.35 -2.47 1.73
C VAL A 87 -3.32 -3.65 1.71
N TYR A 88 -4.60 -3.42 1.39
CA TYR A 88 -5.64 -4.46 1.37
C TYR A 88 -5.23 -5.69 0.55
N ASP A 89 -4.85 -5.47 -0.72
CA ASP A 89 -4.48 -6.58 -1.62
C ASP A 89 -3.22 -7.30 -1.16
N MET A 90 -2.25 -6.57 -0.61
CA MET A 90 -1.02 -7.13 -0.06
C MET A 90 -1.32 -8.01 1.15
N THR A 91 -2.19 -7.56 2.05
CA THR A 91 -2.65 -8.30 3.24
C THR A 91 -3.41 -9.57 2.84
N LEU A 92 -4.34 -9.46 1.89
CA LEU A 92 -5.18 -10.57 1.43
C LEU A 92 -4.37 -11.72 0.79
N HIS A 93 -3.30 -11.40 0.07
CA HIS A 93 -2.58 -12.38 -0.74
C HIS A 93 -1.27 -12.88 -0.12
N ALA A 94 -0.77 -12.26 0.93
CA ALA A 94 0.42 -12.68 1.67
C ALA A 94 0.26 -14.10 2.28
N GLY A 95 1.34 -14.69 2.71
CA GLY A 95 1.32 -15.88 3.54
C GLY A 95 0.70 -15.61 4.90
N VAL A 96 1.03 -14.45 5.47
CA VAL A 96 0.41 -13.92 6.69
C VAL A 96 0.17 -12.43 6.54
N GLY A 97 -1.07 -12.02 6.59
CA GLY A 97 -1.49 -10.62 6.60
C GLY A 97 -1.77 -10.11 8.01
N VAL A 98 -0.98 -9.15 8.47
CA VAL A 98 -1.13 -8.54 9.80
C VAL A 98 -1.57 -7.10 9.66
N VAL A 99 -2.63 -6.71 10.35
CA VAL A 99 -3.16 -5.34 10.34
C VAL A 99 -3.02 -4.72 11.71
N MET A 100 -2.63 -3.46 11.74
CA MET A 100 -2.48 -2.69 12.97
C MET A 100 -3.86 -2.40 13.61
N ALA A 101 -3.92 -2.28 14.93
CA ALA A 101 -5.17 -1.99 15.66
C ALA A 101 -5.84 -0.68 15.22
N ASN A 102 -5.06 0.32 14.81
CA ASN A 102 -5.56 1.57 14.21
C ASN A 102 -5.90 1.46 12.71
N GLY A 103 -5.78 0.25 12.13
CA GLY A 103 -6.04 0.02 10.71
C GLY A 103 -7.52 0.15 10.32
N SER A 104 -7.78 0.31 9.01
CA SER A 104 -9.13 0.42 8.47
C SER A 104 -9.91 -0.89 8.62
N ASP A 105 -11.21 -0.79 8.84
CA ASP A 105 -12.09 -1.96 8.95
C ASP A 105 -12.04 -2.82 7.69
N LYS A 106 -11.92 -2.20 6.52
CA LYS A 106 -11.78 -2.89 5.25
C LYS A 106 -10.53 -3.77 5.23
N THR A 107 -9.37 -3.27 5.63
CA THR A 107 -8.13 -4.05 5.64
C THR A 107 -8.12 -5.08 6.77
N LYS A 108 -8.69 -4.76 7.93
CA LYS A 108 -8.89 -5.72 9.03
C LYS A 108 -9.75 -6.92 8.62
N SER A 109 -10.73 -6.73 7.72
CA SER A 109 -11.62 -7.82 7.29
C SER A 109 -10.93 -8.95 6.53
N VAL A 110 -9.72 -8.73 6.04
CA VAL A 110 -8.91 -9.73 5.30
C VAL A 110 -7.62 -10.11 6.01
N ALA A 111 -7.41 -9.62 7.22
CA ALA A 111 -6.23 -9.91 8.01
C ALA A 111 -6.30 -11.29 8.65
N ASP A 112 -5.17 -12.01 8.67
CA ASP A 112 -5.02 -13.22 9.49
C ASP A 112 -4.86 -12.87 10.96
N TYR A 113 -4.21 -11.72 11.25
CA TYR A 113 -3.98 -11.23 12.60
C TYR A 113 -4.18 -9.73 12.71
N ILE A 114 -4.66 -9.28 13.86
CA ILE A 114 -4.67 -7.88 14.27
C ILE A 114 -3.67 -7.72 15.41
N THR A 115 -2.68 -6.87 15.23
CA THR A 115 -1.69 -6.53 16.26
C THR A 115 -2.01 -5.18 16.90
N ASP A 116 -1.21 -4.75 17.89
CA ASP A 116 -1.34 -3.43 18.48
C ASP A 116 -1.10 -2.32 17.43
N ASP A 117 -1.43 -1.09 17.77
CA ASP A 117 -1.26 0.05 16.87
C ASP A 117 0.22 0.49 16.76
N ASN A 118 0.46 1.49 15.90
CA ASN A 118 1.78 2.02 15.64
C ASN A 118 2.38 2.78 16.84
N ASP A 119 1.57 3.28 17.76
CA ASP A 119 2.03 3.98 18.97
C ASP A 119 2.39 3.01 20.11
N HIS A 120 2.03 1.73 19.97
CA HIS A 120 2.26 0.67 20.94
C HIS A 120 3.12 -0.48 20.40
N ASP A 121 4.01 -0.20 19.48
CA ASP A 121 4.99 -1.16 18.95
C ASP A 121 4.38 -2.47 18.39
N GLY A 122 3.22 -2.36 17.71
CA GLY A 122 2.45 -3.51 17.25
C GLY A 122 3.22 -4.48 16.36
N ILE A 123 4.09 -3.99 15.47
CA ILE A 123 4.93 -4.85 14.60
C ILE A 123 5.93 -5.62 15.44
N GLU A 124 6.64 -4.96 16.35
CA GLU A 124 7.62 -5.59 17.25
C GLU A 124 6.96 -6.66 18.11
N LYS A 125 5.84 -6.34 18.75
CA LYS A 125 5.09 -7.28 19.59
C LYS A 125 4.65 -8.52 18.82
N PHE A 126 4.15 -8.33 17.59
CA PHE A 126 3.78 -9.46 16.74
C PHE A 126 5.00 -10.35 16.43
N ILE A 127 6.12 -9.76 15.98
CA ILE A 127 7.34 -10.50 15.64
C ILE A 127 7.91 -11.23 16.86
N LEU A 128 7.91 -10.60 18.03
CA LEU A 128 8.44 -11.21 19.26
C LEU A 128 7.48 -12.22 19.89
N GLY A 129 6.16 -12.03 19.74
CA GLY A 129 5.12 -12.89 20.29
C GLY A 129 4.95 -14.21 19.53
N GLU A 130 5.02 -14.18 18.21
CA GLU A 130 4.82 -15.32 17.32
C GLU A 130 6.13 -16.06 16.98
N GLN A 131 7.09 -16.04 17.88
CA GLN A 131 8.49 -16.44 17.66
C GLN A 131 8.73 -17.85 17.10
N LYS A 132 7.76 -18.79 17.16
CA LYS A 132 8.06 -20.19 16.80
C LYS A 132 8.30 -20.41 15.30
N TRP A 133 7.62 -19.67 14.43
CA TRP A 133 7.75 -19.85 12.98
C TRP A 133 8.45 -18.67 12.27
N ILE A 134 8.41 -17.45 12.82
CA ILE A 134 9.18 -16.30 12.29
C ILE A 134 10.69 -16.51 12.51
N LYS A 135 11.11 -17.14 13.61
CA LYS A 135 12.54 -17.53 13.79
C LYS A 135 13.06 -18.45 12.69
N LEU A 136 12.22 -19.35 12.18
CA LEU A 136 12.61 -20.20 11.06
C LEU A 136 12.86 -19.40 9.79
N PHE A 137 12.06 -18.38 9.54
CA PHE A 137 12.15 -17.54 8.35
C PHE A 137 13.37 -16.60 8.37
N LEU A 138 13.66 -15.97 9.52
CA LEU A 138 14.86 -15.16 9.72
C LEU A 138 16.15 -15.99 9.66
N LEU A 139 16.12 -17.23 10.15
CA LEU A 139 17.26 -18.13 10.05
C LEU A 139 17.59 -18.48 8.58
N ILE A 140 16.57 -18.74 7.76
CA ILE A 140 16.75 -19.04 6.32
C ILE A 140 17.33 -17.83 5.58
N LEU A 141 16.92 -16.62 5.91
CA LEU A 141 17.50 -15.41 5.32
C LEU A 141 18.94 -15.13 5.78
N MET A 142 19.32 -15.53 6.99
CA MET A 142 20.68 -15.34 7.52
C MET A 142 21.67 -16.41 7.04
N GLU A 143 21.20 -17.59 6.64
CA GLU A 143 22.06 -18.65 6.09
C GLU A 143 22.38 -18.44 4.59
N HIS A 144 21.72 -17.48 3.93
CA HIS A 144 21.94 -17.16 2.50
C HIS A 144 22.73 -15.86 2.26
N TYR A 145 23.25 -15.24 3.31
CA TYR A 145 24.17 -14.11 3.28
C TYR A 145 25.44 -14.44 4.07
#